data_6e93fcb381b05637d6bad9ba0f836789
#
_entry.id   6e93fcb381b05637d6bad9ba0f836789
#
_cell.length_a   1.000
_cell.length_b   1.000
_cell.length_c   1.000
_cell.angle_alpha   90.00
_cell.angle_beta   90.00
_cell.angle_gamma   90.00
#
_symmetry.space_group_name_H-M   'P 1'
#
loop_
_entity.id
_entity.type
_entity.pdbx_description
1 polymer ?
#
loop_
_entity_poly.entity_id
_entity_poly.type
_entity_poly.pdbx_seq_one_letter_code
_entity_poly.pdbx_strand_id
1 'polypeptide(L)'
;MADVVVVGGGVIGCACAHELARRGMDVTLVERGELAAGASGRNHGLLLTPQEPVLLDMFRESVALYEDLAAEAPVPFSLDPGPVGFLIVAGEDAAELTAGREEAEAVAASGVELARLGAEEIRLLEPALADDLVEGWLLEDGRRLDPTGLTVSLALAGDVDVRRGLTVRAIRASGGRAHGVVTDAGVVEADEVVIAAGHWSPPLLRPLGIELPIVGARGWLVHLAPEMPVVGRLVERAGWHAVGGDESLSRYDAASFGSRVPEPDIGTLLQPNADGTLLVGGARQRMVTPEPEDPRVPVELARRAAILAPPVGEAQVLGSWWGIRPVTGDGRPIVARVGDGLVVAAGHGSQGVVLGGGTGRLVGAIVAGDPPPFDPAPFGLR
;
A
#
# COMPACT_ATOMS: atom_id res chain seq x y z
N MET A 1 -23.93 -15.77 -16.01
CA MET A 1 -23.19 -14.55 -16.42
C MET A 1 -23.05 -13.78 -15.12
N ALA A 2 -21.85 -13.41 -14.75
CA ALA A 2 -21.65 -12.66 -13.49
C ALA A 2 -22.28 -11.25 -13.62
N ASP A 3 -22.73 -10.67 -12.51
CA ASP A 3 -23.11 -9.26 -12.48
C ASP A 3 -21.86 -8.40 -12.63
N VAL A 4 -20.75 -8.80 -11.94
CA VAL A 4 -19.50 -8.05 -11.93
C VAL A 4 -18.29 -8.97 -12.11
N VAL A 5 -17.37 -8.58 -12.99
CA VAL A 5 -16.01 -9.15 -13.02
C VAL A 5 -15.01 -8.16 -12.46
N VAL A 6 -14.25 -8.60 -11.44
CA VAL A 6 -13.16 -7.83 -10.82
C VAL A 6 -11.82 -8.37 -11.32
N VAL A 7 -10.98 -7.49 -11.86
CA VAL A 7 -9.66 -7.84 -12.42
C VAL A 7 -8.55 -7.45 -11.45
N GLY A 8 -7.90 -8.46 -10.88
CA GLY A 8 -6.78 -8.32 -9.95
C GLY A 8 -7.08 -8.83 -8.55
N GLY A 9 -6.30 -9.80 -8.08
CA GLY A 9 -6.38 -10.46 -6.76
C GLY A 9 -5.49 -9.81 -5.68
N GLY A 10 -5.21 -8.50 -5.81
CA GLY A 10 -4.62 -7.70 -4.73
C GLY A 10 -5.66 -7.25 -3.72
N VAL A 11 -5.22 -6.60 -2.62
CA VAL A 11 -6.11 -6.13 -1.54
C VAL A 11 -7.26 -5.26 -2.07
N ILE A 12 -7.01 -4.42 -3.06
CA ILE A 12 -8.03 -3.55 -3.66
C ILE A 12 -9.10 -4.37 -4.39
N GLY A 13 -8.69 -5.28 -5.28
CA GLY A 13 -9.65 -6.12 -6.01
C GLY A 13 -10.42 -7.05 -5.08
N CYS A 14 -9.75 -7.65 -4.08
CA CYS A 14 -10.41 -8.50 -3.09
C CYS A 14 -11.40 -7.71 -2.22
N ALA A 15 -11.07 -6.48 -1.81
CA ALA A 15 -12.00 -5.62 -1.06
C ALA A 15 -13.20 -5.19 -1.92
N CYS A 16 -12.99 -4.88 -3.21
CA CYS A 16 -14.08 -4.60 -4.14
C CYS A 16 -14.99 -5.83 -4.32
N ALA A 17 -14.41 -7.00 -4.56
CA ALA A 17 -15.18 -8.25 -4.73
C ALA A 17 -15.98 -8.60 -3.46
N HIS A 18 -15.35 -8.48 -2.28
CA HIS A 18 -16.00 -8.67 -0.99
C HIS A 18 -17.23 -7.77 -0.83
N GLU A 19 -17.07 -6.48 -1.04
CA GLU A 19 -18.16 -5.51 -0.85
C GLU A 19 -19.29 -5.72 -1.87
N LEU A 20 -18.98 -6.03 -3.13
CA LEU A 20 -19.97 -6.31 -4.17
C LEU A 20 -20.75 -7.59 -3.85
N ALA A 21 -20.07 -8.67 -3.44
CA ALA A 21 -20.72 -9.91 -3.01
C ALA A 21 -21.59 -9.69 -1.77
N ARG A 22 -21.12 -8.90 -0.79
CA ARG A 22 -21.89 -8.53 0.40
C ARG A 22 -23.17 -7.74 0.06
N ARG A 23 -23.20 -7.06 -1.08
CA ARG A 23 -24.40 -6.41 -1.66
C ARG A 23 -25.29 -7.36 -2.44
N GLY A 24 -24.96 -8.66 -2.50
CA GLY A 24 -25.76 -9.71 -3.14
C GLY A 24 -25.53 -9.82 -4.65
N MET A 25 -24.46 -9.26 -5.19
CA MET A 25 -24.10 -9.38 -6.62
C MET A 25 -23.35 -10.71 -6.86
N ASP A 26 -23.55 -11.31 -8.05
CA ASP A 26 -22.75 -12.43 -8.54
C ASP A 26 -21.39 -11.91 -9.04
N VAL A 27 -20.32 -12.20 -8.28
CA VAL A 27 -18.97 -11.63 -8.50
C VAL A 27 -17.97 -12.70 -8.92
N THR A 28 -17.32 -12.49 -10.07
CA THR A 28 -16.15 -13.25 -10.49
C THR A 28 -14.90 -12.40 -10.31
N LEU A 29 -13.93 -12.84 -9.48
CA LEU A 29 -12.61 -12.23 -9.35
C LEU A 29 -11.60 -13.01 -10.20
N VAL A 30 -10.91 -12.32 -11.11
CA VAL A 30 -9.90 -12.91 -11.99
C VAL A 30 -8.50 -12.43 -11.60
N GLU A 31 -7.61 -13.37 -11.28
CA GLU A 31 -6.22 -13.10 -10.92
C GLU A 31 -5.28 -13.97 -11.77
N ARG A 32 -4.20 -13.37 -12.31
CA ARG A 32 -3.23 -14.08 -13.16
C ARG A 32 -2.31 -15.03 -12.40
N GLY A 33 -2.11 -14.81 -11.11
CA GLY A 33 -1.26 -15.62 -10.23
C GLY A 33 -2.00 -16.04 -8.97
N GLU A 34 -1.31 -15.95 -7.84
CA GLU A 34 -1.91 -16.15 -6.52
C GLU A 34 -2.47 -14.83 -5.96
N LEU A 35 -3.45 -14.92 -5.07
CA LEU A 35 -3.94 -13.76 -4.33
C LEU A 35 -2.78 -13.10 -3.56
N ALA A 36 -2.80 -11.78 -3.44
CA ALA A 36 -1.77 -10.98 -2.80
C ALA A 36 -0.36 -11.06 -3.43
N ALA A 37 -0.13 -11.78 -4.52
CA ALA A 37 1.20 -11.97 -5.12
C ALA A 37 1.89 -10.68 -5.59
N GLY A 38 1.13 -9.60 -5.82
CA GLY A 38 1.64 -8.27 -6.16
C GLY A 38 2.06 -7.46 -4.94
N ALA A 39 1.90 -6.13 -5.00
CA ALA A 39 2.23 -5.21 -3.92
C ALA A 39 1.55 -5.56 -2.59
N SER A 40 0.37 -6.17 -2.64
CA SER A 40 -0.46 -6.45 -1.46
C SER A 40 0.16 -7.43 -0.47
N GLY A 41 0.92 -8.43 -0.90
CA GLY A 41 1.63 -9.34 -0.01
C GLY A 41 3.13 -9.03 0.13
N ARG A 42 3.59 -7.87 -0.37
CA ARG A 42 5.01 -7.51 -0.42
C ARG A 42 5.31 -6.17 0.25
N ASN A 43 4.44 -5.74 1.14
CA ASN A 43 4.55 -4.51 1.93
C ASN A 43 4.75 -4.83 3.42
N HIS A 44 4.89 -3.79 4.23
CA HIS A 44 5.05 -3.91 5.67
C HIS A 44 3.81 -4.46 6.42
N GLY A 45 2.63 -4.36 5.84
CA GLY A 45 1.38 -4.66 6.57
C GLY A 45 1.12 -3.65 7.69
N LEU A 46 1.26 -2.37 7.39
CA LEU A 46 1.03 -1.29 8.35
C LEU A 46 -0.25 -0.53 8.02
N LEU A 47 -1.03 -0.25 9.06
CA LEU A 47 -2.10 0.73 9.06
C LEU A 47 -1.56 1.96 9.79
N LEU A 48 -1.16 2.97 9.02
CA LEU A 48 -0.75 4.29 9.50
C LEU A 48 -1.81 5.30 9.07
N THR A 49 -2.11 6.24 9.96
CA THR A 49 -3.06 7.32 9.66
C THR A 49 -2.54 8.17 8.50
N PRO A 50 -3.32 8.35 7.43
CA PRO A 50 -2.91 9.17 6.29
C PRO A 50 -2.65 10.62 6.71
N GLN A 51 -1.57 11.20 6.18
CA GLN A 51 -1.24 12.62 6.37
C GLN A 51 -2.19 13.54 5.62
N GLU A 52 -2.81 13.08 4.52
CA GLU A 52 -3.77 13.85 3.75
C GLU A 52 -5.19 13.70 4.31
N PRO A 53 -5.84 14.80 4.77
CA PRO A 53 -7.19 14.73 5.36
C PRO A 53 -8.25 14.11 4.44
N VAL A 54 -8.08 14.26 3.13
CA VAL A 54 -9.02 13.72 2.13
C VAL A 54 -9.07 12.18 2.10
N LEU A 55 -8.06 11.50 2.65
CA LEU A 55 -7.97 10.05 2.71
C LEU A 55 -8.57 9.46 4.01
N LEU A 56 -8.84 10.29 5.02
CA LEU A 56 -9.21 9.83 6.36
C LEU A 56 -10.51 9.04 6.40
N ASP A 57 -11.52 9.44 5.64
CA ASP A 57 -12.78 8.71 5.64
C ASP A 57 -12.63 7.33 4.98
N MET A 58 -11.88 7.25 3.87
CA MET A 58 -11.54 5.98 3.24
C MET A 58 -10.71 5.07 4.17
N PHE A 59 -9.80 5.67 4.95
CA PHE A 59 -9.01 4.96 5.97
C PHE A 59 -9.91 4.40 7.08
N ARG A 60 -10.81 5.21 7.65
CA ARG A 60 -11.73 4.79 8.72
C ARG A 60 -12.61 3.62 8.28
N GLU A 61 -13.17 3.70 7.07
CA GLU A 61 -13.94 2.59 6.48
C GLU A 61 -13.08 1.31 6.31
N SER A 62 -11.79 1.46 5.98
CA SER A 62 -10.89 0.32 5.87
C SER A 62 -10.62 -0.33 7.22
N VAL A 63 -10.30 0.46 8.24
CA VAL A 63 -10.02 -0.04 9.59
C VAL A 63 -11.24 -0.77 10.15
N ALA A 64 -12.43 -0.17 10.04
CA ALA A 64 -13.67 -0.78 10.51
C ALA A 64 -13.94 -2.15 9.83
N LEU A 65 -13.79 -2.21 8.49
CA LEU A 65 -13.94 -3.48 7.78
C LEU A 65 -12.93 -4.54 8.24
N TYR A 66 -11.69 -4.16 8.48
CA TYR A 66 -10.62 -5.10 8.85
C TYR A 66 -10.79 -5.61 10.27
N GLU A 67 -11.30 -4.80 11.20
CA GLU A 67 -11.65 -5.21 12.56
C GLU A 67 -12.83 -6.21 12.56
N ASP A 68 -13.89 -5.91 11.83
CA ASP A 68 -15.02 -6.81 11.65
C ASP A 68 -14.57 -8.14 11.04
N LEU A 69 -13.77 -8.06 9.97
CA LEU A 69 -13.28 -9.25 9.28
C LEU A 69 -12.32 -10.08 10.14
N ALA A 70 -11.45 -9.45 10.93
CA ALA A 70 -10.52 -10.16 11.81
C ALA A 70 -11.24 -11.01 12.87
N ALA A 71 -12.44 -10.58 13.30
CA ALA A 71 -13.24 -11.30 14.27
C ALA A 71 -13.90 -12.58 13.69
N GLU A 72 -14.21 -12.60 12.39
CA GLU A 72 -15.01 -13.65 11.73
C GLU A 72 -14.33 -14.21 10.47
N ALA A 73 -13.04 -13.97 10.29
CA ALA A 73 -12.34 -14.30 9.05
C ALA A 73 -12.35 -15.80 8.73
N PRO A 74 -12.68 -16.20 7.49
CA PRO A 74 -12.60 -17.59 7.04
C PRO A 74 -11.14 -18.09 6.99
N VAL A 75 -10.19 -17.18 6.79
CA VAL A 75 -8.75 -17.39 6.92
C VAL A 75 -8.24 -16.41 7.97
N PRO A 76 -7.78 -16.89 9.14
CA PRO A 76 -7.26 -16.02 10.18
C PRO A 76 -6.07 -15.18 9.67
N PHE A 77 -6.04 -13.92 10.04
CA PHE A 77 -4.88 -13.04 9.83
C PHE A 77 -4.62 -12.23 11.09
N SER A 78 -3.37 -11.85 11.31
CA SER A 78 -3.02 -11.00 12.45
C SER A 78 -3.40 -9.55 12.17
N LEU A 79 -3.99 -8.90 13.18
CA LEU A 79 -4.23 -7.46 13.24
C LEU A 79 -3.98 -7.02 14.69
N ASP A 80 -3.06 -6.08 14.90
CA ASP A 80 -2.83 -5.53 16.23
C ASP A 80 -4.13 -4.90 16.78
N PRO A 81 -4.45 -5.13 18.07
CA PRO A 81 -5.68 -4.61 18.66
C PRO A 81 -5.68 -3.09 18.84
N GLY A 82 -4.50 -2.47 18.83
CA GLY A 82 -4.29 -1.04 18.97
C GLY A 82 -2.96 -0.62 18.37
N PRO A 83 -2.64 0.68 18.43
CA PRO A 83 -1.36 1.20 17.94
C PRO A 83 -0.18 0.63 18.73
N VAL A 84 0.92 0.36 18.03
CA VAL A 84 2.19 -0.09 18.63
C VAL A 84 3.12 1.09 18.91
N GLY A 85 2.76 2.29 18.46
CA GLY A 85 3.55 3.50 18.50
C GLY A 85 4.42 3.66 17.25
N PHE A 86 4.41 4.84 16.67
CA PHE A 86 5.27 5.22 15.55
C PHE A 86 6.20 6.35 15.99
N LEU A 87 7.48 6.03 16.10
CA LEU A 87 8.54 6.94 16.54
C LEU A 87 9.34 7.41 15.31
N ILE A 88 9.23 8.68 14.98
CA ILE A 88 10.07 9.36 14.00
C ILE A 88 11.25 9.94 14.78
N VAL A 89 12.50 9.73 14.33
CA VAL A 89 13.70 10.22 14.98
C VAL A 89 14.61 10.98 14.03
N ALA A 90 15.35 11.96 14.56
CA ALA A 90 16.31 12.77 13.80
C ALA A 90 17.62 12.98 14.56
N GLY A 91 18.72 13.08 13.81
CA GLY A 91 19.99 13.58 14.30
C GLY A 91 20.04 15.12 14.32
N GLU A 92 21.26 15.69 14.35
CA GLU A 92 21.47 17.14 14.40
C GLU A 92 21.22 17.85 13.05
N ASP A 93 20.98 17.12 11.97
CA ASP A 93 20.75 17.70 10.65
C ASP A 93 19.44 18.50 10.61
N ALA A 94 19.54 19.77 10.22
CA ALA A 94 18.41 20.69 10.23
C ALA A 94 17.29 20.27 9.24
N ALA A 95 17.63 19.60 8.16
CA ALA A 95 16.64 19.11 7.20
C ALA A 95 15.92 17.88 7.76
N GLU A 96 16.62 16.95 8.42
CA GLU A 96 15.99 15.83 9.15
C GLU A 96 15.03 16.34 10.23
N LEU A 97 15.47 17.30 11.07
CA LEU A 97 14.66 17.88 12.14
C LEU A 97 13.39 18.56 11.61
N THR A 98 13.51 19.30 10.51
CA THR A 98 12.36 19.95 9.88
C THR A 98 11.39 18.92 9.32
N ALA A 99 11.90 17.96 8.59
CA ALA A 99 11.12 16.91 7.96
C ALA A 99 10.36 16.05 8.96
N GLY A 100 11.05 15.60 10.03
CA GLY A 100 10.41 14.78 11.06
C GLY A 100 9.30 15.51 11.79
N ARG A 101 9.50 16.81 12.06
CA ARG A 101 8.47 17.65 12.67
C ARG A 101 7.26 17.82 11.76
N GLU A 102 7.47 18.19 10.50
CA GLU A 102 6.39 18.40 9.53
C GLU A 102 5.56 17.12 9.32
N GLU A 103 6.22 15.99 9.24
CA GLU A 103 5.57 14.69 9.12
C GLU A 103 4.73 14.35 10.36
N ALA A 104 5.31 14.46 11.55
CA ALA A 104 4.61 14.16 12.80
C ALA A 104 3.42 15.10 13.02
N GLU A 105 3.58 16.40 12.74
CA GLU A 105 2.51 17.41 12.86
C GLU A 105 1.38 17.15 11.84
N ALA A 106 1.70 16.70 10.62
CA ALA A 106 0.70 16.35 9.62
C ALA A 106 -0.18 15.17 10.06
N VAL A 107 0.42 14.13 10.65
CA VAL A 107 -0.33 12.99 11.21
C VAL A 107 -1.14 13.43 12.44
N ALA A 108 -0.54 14.21 13.33
CA ALA A 108 -1.22 14.73 14.53
C ALA A 108 -2.43 15.62 14.20
N ALA A 109 -2.38 16.37 13.10
CA ALA A 109 -3.52 17.15 12.61
C ALA A 109 -4.75 16.30 12.26
N SER A 110 -4.57 14.98 12.05
CA SER A 110 -5.65 14.01 11.85
C SER A 110 -6.24 13.46 13.17
N GLY A 111 -5.79 13.98 14.33
CA GLY A 111 -6.28 13.61 15.66
C GLY A 111 -5.45 12.53 16.36
N VAL A 112 -4.28 12.18 15.86
CA VAL A 112 -3.33 11.26 16.49
C VAL A 112 -2.57 12.00 17.60
N GLU A 113 -2.44 11.37 18.77
CA GLU A 113 -1.65 11.94 19.87
C GLU A 113 -0.16 11.95 19.50
N LEU A 114 0.49 13.07 19.78
CA LEU A 114 1.90 13.32 19.48
C LEU A 114 2.63 13.72 20.76
N ALA A 115 3.70 13.01 21.09
CA ALA A 115 4.68 13.40 22.11
C ALA A 115 6.02 13.73 21.45
N ARG A 116 6.64 14.86 21.84
CA ARG A 116 7.98 15.24 21.41
C ARG A 116 8.99 14.75 22.46
N LEU A 117 10.04 14.10 22.02
CA LEU A 117 11.05 13.47 22.85
C LEU A 117 12.43 14.08 22.58
N GLY A 118 13.19 14.31 23.65
CA GLY A 118 14.61 14.64 23.57
C GLY A 118 15.49 13.37 23.54
N ALA A 119 16.78 13.55 23.34
CA ALA A 119 17.75 12.46 23.22
C ALA A 119 17.74 11.47 24.40
N GLU A 120 17.55 11.94 25.63
CA GLU A 120 17.49 11.07 26.83
C GLU A 120 16.22 10.22 26.82
N GLU A 121 15.08 10.81 26.46
CA GLU A 121 13.80 10.11 26.41
C GLU A 121 13.79 9.05 25.30
N ILE A 122 14.39 9.35 24.13
CA ILE A 122 14.59 8.37 23.06
C ILE A 122 15.39 7.17 23.54
N ARG A 123 16.53 7.40 24.23
CA ARG A 123 17.38 6.31 24.75
C ARG A 123 16.68 5.47 25.82
N LEU A 124 15.86 6.10 26.65
CA LEU A 124 15.04 5.36 27.64
C LEU A 124 13.94 4.53 26.98
N LEU A 125 13.34 5.05 25.92
CA LEU A 125 12.23 4.42 25.22
C LEU A 125 12.68 3.26 24.32
N GLU A 126 13.77 3.47 23.56
CA GLU A 126 14.34 2.52 22.60
C GLU A 126 15.87 2.50 22.73
N PRO A 127 16.40 1.77 23.75
CA PRO A 127 17.81 1.83 24.13
C PRO A 127 18.80 1.25 23.11
N ALA A 128 18.31 0.57 22.08
CA ALA A 128 19.15 0.02 21.01
C ALA A 128 19.35 0.98 19.83
N LEU A 129 18.71 2.16 19.86
CA LEU A 129 18.91 3.17 18.82
C LEU A 129 20.27 3.87 18.99
N ALA A 130 20.75 4.45 17.90
CA ALA A 130 22.03 5.15 17.86
C ALA A 130 22.05 6.39 18.78
N ASP A 131 23.24 6.69 19.32
CA ASP A 131 23.44 7.79 20.30
C ASP A 131 23.42 9.20 19.66
N ASP A 132 23.47 9.31 18.33
CA ASP A 132 23.49 10.58 17.58
C ASP A 132 22.09 11.21 17.39
N LEU A 133 21.04 10.57 17.91
CA LEU A 133 19.68 11.07 17.82
C LEU A 133 19.43 12.14 18.87
N VAL A 134 18.90 13.28 18.45
CA VAL A 134 18.68 14.46 19.29
C VAL A 134 17.23 14.82 19.54
N GLU A 135 16.34 14.46 18.61
CA GLU A 135 14.91 14.73 18.71
C GLU A 135 14.09 13.56 18.15
N GLY A 136 12.94 13.30 18.76
CA GLY A 136 11.97 12.30 18.30
C GLY A 136 10.53 12.77 18.43
N TRP A 137 9.67 12.21 17.61
CA TRP A 137 8.23 12.44 17.61
C TRP A 137 7.53 11.09 17.73
N LEU A 138 6.95 10.82 18.89
CA LEU A 138 6.18 9.61 19.15
C LEU A 138 4.71 9.87 18.85
N LEU A 139 4.18 9.16 17.90
CA LEU A 139 2.77 9.16 17.52
C LEU A 139 2.09 7.90 18.10
N GLU A 140 0.91 8.08 18.70
CA GLU A 140 0.03 6.97 19.11
C GLU A 140 -0.67 6.39 17.87
N ASP A 141 0.12 5.82 16.97
CA ASP A 141 -0.28 5.35 15.64
C ASP A 141 0.44 4.04 15.29
N GLY A 142 0.07 3.47 14.15
CA GLY A 142 0.68 2.27 13.59
C GLY A 142 0.14 0.98 14.20
N ARG A 143 -0.64 0.25 13.40
CA ARG A 143 -1.10 -1.12 13.69
C ARG A 143 -0.51 -2.04 12.63
N ARG A 144 0.05 -3.17 13.06
CA ARG A 144 0.55 -4.19 12.13
C ARG A 144 -0.57 -5.15 11.80
N LEU A 145 -0.58 -5.63 10.58
CA LEU A 145 -1.46 -6.69 10.11
C LEU A 145 -0.72 -7.63 9.15
N ASP A 146 -1.23 -8.86 9.00
CA ASP A 146 -0.82 -9.74 7.90
C ASP A 146 -1.53 -9.34 6.60
N PRO A 147 -0.84 -8.66 5.66
CA PRO A 147 -1.47 -8.15 4.45
C PRO A 147 -1.86 -9.26 3.46
N THR A 148 -1.18 -10.40 3.52
CA THR A 148 -1.50 -11.57 2.69
C THR A 148 -2.76 -12.26 3.22
N GLY A 149 -2.80 -12.55 4.52
CA GLY A 149 -3.95 -13.14 5.17
C GLY A 149 -5.21 -12.27 5.03
N LEU A 150 -5.10 -10.96 5.25
CA LEU A 150 -6.19 -10.00 5.00
C LEU A 150 -6.71 -10.10 3.56
N THR A 151 -5.80 -10.06 2.57
CA THR A 151 -6.19 -10.08 1.15
C THR A 151 -6.93 -11.36 0.79
N VAL A 152 -6.42 -12.52 1.26
CA VAL A 152 -7.05 -13.82 1.05
C VAL A 152 -8.40 -13.89 1.76
N SER A 153 -8.47 -13.38 2.99
CA SER A 153 -9.69 -13.38 3.77
C SER A 153 -10.79 -12.54 3.12
N LEU A 154 -10.47 -11.34 2.61
CA LEU A 154 -11.40 -10.52 1.84
C LEU A 154 -11.99 -11.27 0.62
N ALA A 155 -11.15 -12.03 -0.10
CA ALA A 155 -11.62 -12.79 -1.25
C ALA A 155 -12.53 -13.96 -0.89
N LEU A 156 -12.35 -14.55 0.30
CA LEU A 156 -13.05 -15.77 0.73
C LEU A 156 -14.19 -15.51 1.72
N ALA A 157 -14.30 -14.30 2.27
CA ALA A 157 -15.35 -13.94 3.23
C ALA A 157 -16.72 -13.65 2.58
N GLY A 158 -16.80 -13.66 1.26
CA GLY A 158 -18.02 -13.49 0.46
C GLY A 158 -18.23 -14.66 -0.48
N ASP A 159 -19.40 -14.71 -1.10
CA ASP A 159 -19.69 -15.67 -2.19
C ASP A 159 -19.09 -15.12 -3.51
N VAL A 160 -17.75 -15.20 -3.62
CA VAL A 160 -16.97 -14.72 -4.77
C VAL A 160 -16.40 -15.90 -5.55
N ASP A 161 -16.66 -15.98 -6.84
CA ASP A 161 -16.01 -16.93 -7.74
C ASP A 161 -14.58 -16.50 -8.04
N VAL A 162 -13.62 -17.02 -7.29
CA VAL A 162 -12.19 -16.68 -7.39
C VAL A 162 -11.49 -17.55 -8.43
N ARG A 163 -11.12 -16.96 -9.57
CA ARG A 163 -10.41 -17.62 -10.67
C ARG A 163 -8.95 -17.17 -10.74
N ARG A 164 -8.05 -18.01 -10.22
CA ARG A 164 -6.61 -17.79 -10.25
C ARG A 164 -5.95 -18.42 -11.47
N GLY A 165 -4.75 -17.96 -11.81
CA GLY A 165 -4.00 -18.44 -12.95
C GLY A 165 -4.55 -17.98 -14.30
N LEU A 166 -5.44 -16.98 -14.31
CA LEU A 166 -6.05 -16.43 -15.52
C LEU A 166 -5.57 -15.01 -15.80
N THR A 167 -4.89 -14.81 -16.90
CA THR A 167 -4.42 -13.49 -17.32
C THR A 167 -5.46 -12.79 -18.17
N VAL A 168 -5.97 -11.65 -17.70
CA VAL A 168 -6.80 -10.75 -18.51
C VAL A 168 -5.93 -10.09 -19.57
N ARG A 169 -6.32 -10.22 -20.83
CA ARG A 169 -5.62 -9.68 -22.01
C ARG A 169 -6.26 -8.41 -22.55
N ALA A 170 -7.59 -8.31 -22.43
CA ALA A 170 -8.34 -7.16 -22.89
C ALA A 170 -9.68 -7.03 -22.15
N ILE A 171 -10.22 -5.83 -22.13
CA ILE A 171 -11.61 -5.57 -21.75
C ILE A 171 -12.47 -5.82 -22.99
N ARG A 172 -13.53 -6.59 -22.83
CA ARG A 172 -14.51 -6.80 -23.88
C ARG A 172 -15.51 -5.65 -23.86
N ALA A 173 -15.55 -4.88 -24.95
CA ALA A 173 -16.46 -3.76 -25.09
C ALA A 173 -17.12 -3.75 -26.47
N SER A 174 -18.39 -3.35 -26.54
CA SER A 174 -19.13 -3.14 -27.78
C SER A 174 -20.15 -2.04 -27.57
N GLY A 175 -20.40 -1.24 -28.64
CA GLY A 175 -21.34 -0.12 -28.55
C GLY A 175 -21.00 0.94 -27.52
N GLY A 176 -19.70 1.05 -27.11
CA GLY A 176 -19.24 1.97 -26.06
C GLY A 176 -19.39 1.46 -24.62
N ARG A 177 -19.93 0.25 -24.43
CA ARG A 177 -20.12 -0.39 -23.12
C ARG A 177 -19.15 -1.57 -22.91
N ALA A 178 -18.55 -1.66 -21.74
CA ALA A 178 -17.83 -2.84 -21.28
C ALA A 178 -18.84 -3.91 -20.82
N HIS A 179 -18.57 -5.18 -21.15
CA HIS A 179 -19.45 -6.31 -20.84
C HIS A 179 -18.66 -7.59 -20.55
N GLY A 180 -17.46 -7.48 -20.03
CA GLY A 180 -16.62 -8.60 -19.62
C GLY A 180 -15.15 -8.41 -19.95
N VAL A 181 -14.39 -9.49 -19.83
CA VAL A 181 -12.95 -9.53 -20.10
C VAL A 181 -12.57 -10.73 -20.95
N VAL A 182 -11.53 -10.57 -21.75
CA VAL A 182 -10.88 -11.64 -22.52
C VAL A 182 -9.67 -12.12 -21.72
N THR A 183 -9.63 -13.40 -21.40
CA THR A 183 -8.50 -14.05 -20.71
C THR A 183 -7.75 -14.98 -21.64
N ASP A 184 -6.62 -15.52 -21.22
CA ASP A 184 -5.88 -16.58 -21.93
C ASP A 184 -6.62 -17.92 -21.96
N ALA A 185 -7.67 -18.10 -21.15
CA ALA A 185 -8.51 -19.32 -21.15
C ALA A 185 -9.93 -19.09 -21.71
N GLY A 186 -10.21 -17.92 -22.29
CA GLY A 186 -11.52 -17.59 -22.85
C GLY A 186 -12.11 -16.30 -22.32
N VAL A 187 -13.40 -16.10 -22.54
CA VAL A 187 -14.14 -14.88 -22.15
C VAL A 187 -14.83 -15.09 -20.81
N VAL A 188 -14.75 -14.08 -19.94
CA VAL A 188 -15.60 -13.95 -18.74
C VAL A 188 -16.56 -12.81 -19.02
N GLU A 189 -17.84 -13.12 -19.16
CA GLU A 189 -18.89 -12.12 -19.40
C GLU A 189 -19.43 -11.60 -18.07
N ALA A 190 -19.71 -10.29 -18.01
CA ALA A 190 -20.30 -9.61 -16.86
C ALA A 190 -20.97 -8.31 -17.31
N ASP A 191 -21.92 -7.81 -16.51
CA ASP A 191 -22.58 -6.53 -16.79
C ASP A 191 -21.71 -5.34 -16.41
N GLU A 192 -20.83 -5.49 -15.44
CA GLU A 192 -19.87 -4.48 -14.98
C GLU A 192 -18.45 -5.08 -14.89
N VAL A 193 -17.45 -4.26 -15.19
CA VAL A 193 -16.02 -4.59 -15.10
C VAL A 193 -15.33 -3.64 -14.14
N VAL A 194 -14.68 -4.18 -13.09
CA VAL A 194 -13.86 -3.42 -12.15
C VAL A 194 -12.38 -3.72 -12.39
N ILE A 195 -11.61 -2.71 -12.76
CA ILE A 195 -10.16 -2.84 -12.99
C ILE A 195 -9.40 -2.45 -11.71
N ALA A 196 -8.88 -3.46 -11.01
CA ALA A 196 -8.07 -3.34 -9.78
C ALA A 196 -6.68 -3.98 -9.94
N ALA A 197 -6.12 -3.91 -11.15
CA ALA A 197 -4.87 -4.60 -11.53
C ALA A 197 -3.59 -3.83 -11.15
N GLY A 198 -3.67 -2.86 -10.21
CA GLY A 198 -2.52 -2.09 -9.74
C GLY A 198 -1.82 -1.35 -10.89
N HIS A 199 -0.49 -1.46 -10.97
CA HIS A 199 0.29 -0.81 -12.03
C HIS A 199 0.11 -1.45 -13.44
N TRP A 200 -0.60 -2.58 -13.53
CA TRP A 200 -1.01 -3.18 -14.82
C TRP A 200 -2.38 -2.67 -15.32
N SER A 201 -3.05 -1.77 -14.58
CA SER A 201 -4.33 -1.19 -15.02
C SER A 201 -4.20 -0.32 -16.28
N PRO A 202 -3.17 0.55 -16.44
CA PRO A 202 -3.06 1.39 -17.63
C PRO A 202 -3.03 0.62 -18.96
N PRO A 203 -2.23 -0.45 -19.16
CA PRO A 203 -2.22 -1.18 -20.43
C PRO A 203 -3.54 -1.87 -20.77
N LEU A 204 -4.38 -2.20 -19.79
CA LEU A 204 -5.70 -2.78 -20.04
C LEU A 204 -6.71 -1.74 -20.55
N LEU A 205 -6.55 -0.48 -20.18
CA LEU A 205 -7.50 0.60 -20.51
C LEU A 205 -7.09 1.42 -21.74
N ARG A 206 -5.78 1.47 -22.04
CA ARG A 206 -5.26 2.21 -23.21
C ARG A 206 -5.93 1.83 -24.54
N PRO A 207 -6.24 0.55 -24.86
CA PRO A 207 -6.94 0.19 -26.09
C PRO A 207 -8.36 0.78 -26.19
N LEU A 208 -8.95 1.21 -25.08
CA LEU A 208 -10.26 1.89 -25.02
C LEU A 208 -10.13 3.41 -25.07
N GLY A 209 -8.92 3.96 -25.26
CA GLY A 209 -8.66 5.39 -25.26
C GLY A 209 -8.65 6.03 -23.87
N ILE A 210 -8.58 5.22 -22.79
CA ILE A 210 -8.55 5.69 -21.41
C ILE A 210 -7.11 5.65 -20.91
N GLU A 211 -6.55 6.83 -20.65
CA GLU A 211 -5.20 6.96 -20.08
C GLU A 211 -5.30 7.09 -18.56
N LEU A 212 -4.60 6.21 -17.84
CA LEU A 212 -4.44 6.32 -16.38
C LEU A 212 -3.04 6.84 -16.07
N PRO A 213 -2.91 7.93 -15.31
CA PRO A 213 -1.62 8.48 -14.89
C PRO A 213 -1.03 7.65 -13.73
N ILE A 214 -0.81 6.36 -13.96
CA ILE A 214 -0.25 5.43 -12.96
C ILE A 214 1.08 4.91 -13.48
N VAL A 215 2.12 5.03 -12.65
CA VAL A 215 3.44 4.44 -12.88
C VAL A 215 3.78 3.42 -11.79
N GLY A 216 4.70 2.51 -12.09
CA GLY A 216 5.23 1.57 -11.10
C GLY A 216 6.40 2.17 -10.33
N ALA A 217 6.39 2.06 -9.00
CA ALA A 217 7.53 2.36 -8.16
C ALA A 217 7.93 1.12 -7.35
N ARG A 218 9.13 0.58 -7.60
CA ARG A 218 9.66 -0.59 -6.88
C ARG A 218 10.04 -0.17 -5.46
N GLY A 219 9.60 -0.95 -4.48
CA GLY A 219 10.01 -0.84 -3.10
C GLY A 219 10.60 -2.15 -2.59
N TRP A 220 11.63 -2.08 -1.76
CA TRP A 220 12.31 -3.23 -1.21
C TRP A 220 12.07 -3.35 0.28
N LEU A 221 12.07 -4.59 0.76
CA LEU A 221 12.07 -4.97 2.16
C LEU A 221 13.18 -5.97 2.44
N VAL A 222 13.74 -5.89 3.64
CA VAL A 222 14.71 -6.87 4.18
C VAL A 222 14.17 -7.42 5.47
N HIS A 223 14.17 -8.74 5.61
CA HIS A 223 13.75 -9.45 6.82
C HIS A 223 14.97 -9.93 7.59
N LEU A 224 15.07 -9.51 8.85
CA LEU A 224 16.21 -9.75 9.71
C LEU A 224 15.79 -10.49 10.98
N ALA A 225 16.67 -11.34 11.50
CA ALA A 225 16.54 -11.99 12.80
C ALA A 225 17.70 -11.53 13.71
N PRO A 226 17.50 -10.49 14.51
CA PRO A 226 18.45 -10.13 15.55
C PRO A 226 18.43 -11.17 16.68
N GLU A 227 19.53 -11.31 17.44
CA GLU A 227 19.60 -12.24 18.58
C GLU A 227 18.60 -11.90 19.69
N MET A 228 18.27 -10.62 19.84
CA MET A 228 17.25 -10.11 20.75
C MET A 228 16.41 -9.04 20.07
N PRO A 229 15.16 -8.80 20.50
CA PRO A 229 14.35 -7.70 19.98
C PRO A 229 15.10 -6.36 20.10
N VAL A 230 15.19 -5.62 18.98
CA VAL A 230 15.97 -4.38 18.88
C VAL A 230 15.12 -3.16 19.23
N VAL A 231 13.91 -3.09 18.71
CA VAL A 231 12.94 -2.00 18.96
C VAL A 231 11.60 -2.57 19.33
N GLY A 232 10.86 -1.85 20.17
CA GLY A 232 9.51 -2.22 20.58
C GLY A 232 8.40 -1.59 19.75
N ARG A 233 8.74 -0.55 18.97
CA ARG A 233 7.83 0.28 18.17
C ARG A 233 8.25 0.33 16.71
N LEU A 234 7.39 0.88 15.88
CA LEU A 234 7.82 1.32 14.55
C LEU A 234 8.77 2.50 14.74
N VAL A 235 9.95 2.43 14.12
CA VAL A 235 10.95 3.52 14.19
C VAL A 235 11.36 3.92 12.79
N GLU A 236 11.21 5.20 12.47
CA GLU A 236 11.65 5.78 11.22
C GLU A 236 12.68 6.88 11.43
N ARG A 237 13.77 6.88 10.66
CA ARG A 237 14.65 8.04 10.60
C ARG A 237 14.03 9.08 9.66
N ALA A 238 13.86 10.29 10.18
CA ALA A 238 13.24 11.41 9.49
C ALA A 238 13.90 11.73 8.13
N GLY A 239 13.15 12.40 7.27
CA GLY A 239 13.63 12.81 5.95
C GLY A 239 13.32 11.87 4.80
N TRP A 240 12.90 10.64 5.06
CA TRP A 240 12.46 9.71 4.02
C TRP A 240 11.19 10.20 3.32
N HIS A 241 10.18 10.62 4.07
CA HIS A 241 8.95 11.16 3.52
C HIS A 241 9.12 12.60 3.00
N ALA A 242 10.02 13.41 3.59
CA ALA A 242 10.29 14.76 3.11
C ALA A 242 11.10 14.81 1.82
N VAL A 243 12.06 13.90 1.67
CA VAL A 243 12.77 13.70 0.39
C VAL A 243 11.87 12.99 -0.62
N GLY A 244 10.89 12.23 -0.17
CA GLY A 244 9.99 11.39 -0.93
C GLY A 244 8.50 11.58 -0.68
N GLY A 245 8.10 12.48 0.23
CA GLY A 245 6.72 12.65 0.73
C GLY A 245 5.67 12.91 -0.33
N ASP A 246 6.10 13.36 -1.46
CA ASP A 246 5.28 13.41 -2.65
C ASP A 246 5.45 12.10 -3.44
N GLU A 247 4.53 11.15 -3.26
CA GLU A 247 4.37 10.02 -4.20
C GLU A 247 3.96 10.52 -5.60
N SER A 248 3.94 11.85 -5.80
CA SER A 248 3.56 12.50 -7.03
C SER A 248 4.49 12.12 -8.20
N LEU A 249 3.92 12.10 -9.39
CA LEU A 249 4.67 11.88 -10.63
C LEU A 249 5.70 12.96 -10.92
N SER A 250 5.65 14.13 -10.25
CA SER A 250 6.62 15.21 -10.46
C SER A 250 8.05 14.76 -10.15
N ARG A 251 8.23 13.85 -9.19
CA ARG A 251 9.53 13.20 -8.93
C ARG A 251 9.89 12.09 -9.90
N TYR A 252 8.89 11.62 -10.64
CA TYR A 252 9.02 10.53 -11.59
C TYR A 252 8.89 11.01 -13.04
N ASP A 253 9.01 12.33 -13.30
CA ASP A 253 8.97 12.86 -14.66
C ASP A 253 10.10 12.27 -15.50
N ALA A 254 9.72 11.58 -16.58
CA ALA A 254 10.66 10.96 -17.50
C ALA A 254 11.61 11.98 -18.16
N ALA A 255 11.17 13.23 -18.31
CA ALA A 255 11.99 14.29 -18.86
C ALA A 255 13.14 14.71 -17.95
N SER A 256 12.99 14.52 -16.63
CA SER A 256 13.99 14.89 -15.62
C SER A 256 15.16 13.91 -15.54
N PHE A 257 15.01 12.67 -16.02
CA PHE A 257 16.00 11.60 -15.81
C PHE A 257 16.75 11.17 -17.08
N GLY A 258 16.34 11.61 -18.26
CA GLY A 258 16.95 11.16 -19.52
C GLY A 258 16.90 9.64 -19.68
N SER A 259 18.01 9.04 -20.19
CA SER A 259 18.14 7.58 -20.35
C SER A 259 18.72 6.86 -19.12
N ARG A 260 18.99 7.58 -18.01
CA ARG A 260 19.51 6.97 -16.78
C ARG A 260 18.35 6.45 -15.92
N VAL A 261 18.53 5.22 -15.41
CA VAL A 261 17.71 4.68 -14.31
C VAL A 261 17.94 5.58 -13.11
N PRO A 262 16.89 6.15 -12.49
CA PRO A 262 17.05 6.94 -11.28
C PRO A 262 17.66 6.07 -10.18
N GLU A 263 18.63 6.60 -9.45
CA GLU A 263 19.12 5.95 -8.23
C GLU A 263 17.91 5.77 -7.28
N PRO A 264 17.83 4.62 -6.60
CA PRO A 264 16.77 4.38 -5.65
C PRO A 264 16.88 5.38 -4.48
N ASP A 265 15.75 5.98 -4.13
CA ASP A 265 15.61 6.72 -2.90
C ASP A 265 15.42 5.72 -1.75
N ILE A 266 16.27 5.80 -0.72
CA ILE A 266 16.32 4.81 0.37
C ILE A 266 16.16 5.52 1.72
N GLY A 267 15.08 5.19 2.43
CA GLY A 267 14.84 5.58 3.81
C GLY A 267 15.19 4.46 4.80
N THR A 268 14.76 4.62 6.05
CA THR A 268 14.93 3.59 7.08
C THR A 268 13.71 3.55 7.98
N LEU A 269 12.92 2.50 7.83
CA LEU A 269 11.82 2.16 8.71
C LEU A 269 12.09 0.78 9.31
N LEU A 270 12.12 0.70 10.64
CA LEU A 270 12.25 -0.52 11.43
C LEU A 270 10.87 -0.94 11.94
N GLN A 271 10.44 -2.13 11.57
CA GLN A 271 9.20 -2.71 12.07
C GLN A 271 9.50 -3.97 12.87
N PRO A 272 9.29 -3.96 14.20
CA PRO A 272 9.39 -5.19 14.99
C PRO A 272 8.21 -6.10 14.71
N ASN A 273 8.46 -7.40 14.54
CA ASN A 273 7.45 -8.43 14.44
C ASN A 273 7.23 -9.12 15.79
N ALA A 274 6.06 -9.75 15.95
CA ALA A 274 5.69 -10.43 17.20
C ALA A 274 6.60 -11.62 17.55
N ASP A 275 7.28 -12.21 16.57
CA ASP A 275 8.23 -13.31 16.71
C ASP A 275 9.67 -12.84 17.03
N GLY A 276 9.87 -11.55 17.23
CA GLY A 276 11.18 -10.94 17.53
C GLY A 276 12.02 -10.64 16.28
N THR A 277 11.55 -10.98 15.08
CA THR A 277 12.22 -10.57 13.85
C THR A 277 11.95 -9.10 13.53
N LEU A 278 12.73 -8.55 12.61
CA LEU A 278 12.65 -7.16 12.20
C LEU A 278 12.44 -7.06 10.69
N LEU A 279 11.44 -6.33 10.27
CA LEU A 279 11.24 -5.97 8.87
C LEU A 279 11.77 -4.56 8.64
N VAL A 280 12.69 -4.43 7.69
CA VAL A 280 13.33 -3.16 7.33
C VAL A 280 12.89 -2.74 5.94
N GLY A 281 12.43 -1.51 5.81
CA GLY A 281 12.07 -0.87 4.57
C GLY A 281 12.48 0.61 4.62
N GLY A 282 12.29 1.18 3.61
CA GLY A 282 11.74 1.81 2.55
C GLY A 282 12.73 2.12 1.46
N ALA A 283 12.38 1.70 0.28
CA ALA A 283 13.07 2.12 -0.91
C ALA A 283 12.04 2.48 -1.99
N ARG A 284 12.38 3.44 -2.84
CA ARG A 284 11.57 3.84 -4.00
C ARG A 284 12.46 3.93 -5.22
N GLN A 285 12.12 3.17 -6.23
CA GLN A 285 12.78 3.21 -7.54
C GLN A 285 11.70 3.24 -8.61
N ARG A 286 11.67 4.30 -9.40
CA ARG A 286 10.77 4.35 -10.54
C ARG A 286 11.09 3.24 -11.53
N MET A 287 10.05 2.58 -12.03
CA MET A 287 10.15 1.58 -13.08
C MET A 287 9.67 2.17 -14.41
N VAL A 288 10.59 2.40 -15.32
CA VAL A 288 10.28 2.84 -16.70
C VAL A 288 10.02 1.63 -17.60
N THR A 289 10.70 0.52 -17.33
CA THR A 289 10.61 -0.78 -18.02
C THR A 289 10.83 -1.88 -16.99
N PRO A 290 10.63 -3.18 -17.31
CA PRO A 290 11.09 -4.27 -16.46
C PRO A 290 12.62 -4.21 -16.34
N GLU A 291 13.09 -3.49 -15.33
CA GLU A 291 14.51 -3.33 -15.05
C GLU A 291 15.02 -4.47 -14.20
N PRO A 292 16.30 -4.88 -14.37
CA PRO A 292 16.91 -5.88 -13.51
C PRO A 292 16.87 -5.42 -12.04
N GLU A 293 16.84 -6.38 -11.15
CA GLU A 293 16.95 -6.14 -9.72
C GLU A 293 18.31 -5.52 -9.39
N ASP A 294 18.31 -4.49 -8.53
CA ASP A 294 19.56 -3.93 -8.02
C ASP A 294 19.87 -4.55 -6.64
N PRO A 295 20.82 -5.49 -6.56
CA PRO A 295 21.15 -6.19 -5.33
C PRO A 295 21.80 -5.28 -4.28
N ARG A 296 22.20 -4.06 -4.63
CA ARG A 296 22.77 -3.08 -3.69
C ARG A 296 21.69 -2.51 -2.76
N VAL A 297 20.43 -2.44 -3.21
CA VAL A 297 19.35 -1.82 -2.43
C VAL A 297 19.08 -2.54 -1.10
N PRO A 298 18.86 -3.89 -1.07
CA PRO A 298 18.67 -4.56 0.21
C PRO A 298 19.91 -4.48 1.13
N VAL A 299 21.12 -4.45 0.57
CA VAL A 299 22.36 -4.27 1.34
C VAL A 299 22.39 -2.88 1.99
N GLU A 300 22.03 -1.84 1.22
CA GLU A 300 21.99 -0.47 1.74
C GLU A 300 20.89 -0.28 2.79
N LEU A 301 19.74 -0.91 2.62
CA LEU A 301 18.68 -0.93 3.64
C LEU A 301 19.17 -1.54 4.96
N ALA A 302 19.80 -2.71 4.91
CA ALA A 302 20.36 -3.35 6.11
C ALA A 302 21.46 -2.48 6.75
N ARG A 303 22.32 -1.86 5.94
CA ARG A 303 23.37 -0.95 6.43
C ARG A 303 22.78 0.29 7.15
N ARG A 304 21.74 0.91 6.58
CA ARG A 304 21.07 2.05 7.22
C ARG A 304 20.34 1.65 8.49
N ALA A 305 19.72 0.48 8.52
CA ALA A 305 19.11 -0.07 9.71
C ALA A 305 20.15 -0.27 10.85
N ALA A 306 21.34 -0.77 10.50
CA ALA A 306 22.44 -0.93 11.45
C ALA A 306 23.05 0.41 11.92
N ILE A 307 22.97 1.47 11.12
CA ILE A 307 23.32 2.83 11.57
C ILE A 307 22.28 3.37 12.55
N LEU A 308 20.99 3.18 12.26
CA LEU A 308 19.90 3.64 13.13
C LEU A 308 19.83 2.85 14.42
N ALA A 309 20.07 1.54 14.37
CA ALA A 309 20.05 0.63 15.51
C ALA A 309 21.25 -0.33 15.43
N PRO A 310 22.41 -0.01 16.03
CA PRO A 310 23.65 -0.77 15.88
C PRO A 310 23.56 -2.29 16.08
N PRO A 311 22.75 -2.83 17.01
CA PRO A 311 22.60 -4.29 17.17
C PRO A 311 22.05 -5.00 15.91
N VAL A 312 21.40 -4.30 15.01
CA VAL A 312 20.91 -4.85 13.71
C VAL A 312 22.09 -5.30 12.83
N GLY A 313 23.28 -4.73 13.02
CA GLY A 313 24.47 -5.09 12.22
C GLY A 313 24.92 -6.54 12.39
N GLU A 314 24.53 -7.21 13.48
CA GLU A 314 24.82 -8.62 13.75
C GLU A 314 23.64 -9.56 13.42
N ALA A 315 22.51 -9.00 12.97
CA ALA A 315 21.31 -9.77 12.68
C ALA A 315 21.49 -10.70 11.46
N GLN A 316 20.94 -11.90 11.57
CA GLN A 316 20.87 -12.81 10.42
C GLN A 316 19.88 -12.27 9.37
N VAL A 317 20.28 -12.22 8.10
CA VAL A 317 19.38 -11.93 6.99
C VAL A 317 18.56 -13.17 6.66
N LEU A 318 17.25 -13.10 6.88
CA LEU A 318 16.31 -14.18 6.54
C LEU A 318 15.89 -14.12 5.08
N GLY A 319 15.85 -12.93 4.48
CA GLY A 319 15.49 -12.73 3.08
C GLY A 319 15.29 -11.27 2.73
N SER A 320 15.11 -11.04 1.44
CA SER A 320 14.70 -9.75 0.91
C SER A 320 13.76 -9.95 -0.28
N TRP A 321 12.86 -9.00 -0.48
CA TRP A 321 11.94 -9.01 -1.63
C TRP A 321 11.55 -7.59 -1.99
N TRP A 322 10.88 -7.46 -3.11
CA TRP A 322 10.37 -6.18 -3.59
C TRP A 322 8.92 -6.29 -4.08
N GLY A 323 8.23 -5.17 -4.05
CA GLY A 323 6.91 -4.97 -4.62
C GLY A 323 6.87 -3.74 -5.50
N ILE A 324 5.85 -3.63 -6.35
CA ILE A 324 5.67 -2.46 -7.23
C ILE A 324 4.43 -1.70 -6.77
N ARG A 325 4.64 -0.49 -6.24
CA ARG A 325 3.57 0.44 -5.89
C ARG A 325 2.96 1.03 -7.17
N PRO A 326 1.64 1.06 -7.32
CA PRO A 326 0.97 1.80 -8.39
C PRO A 326 0.82 3.27 -7.98
N VAL A 327 1.69 4.15 -8.45
CA VAL A 327 1.74 5.56 -8.02
C VAL A 327 1.05 6.47 -9.03
N THR A 328 0.24 7.41 -8.55
CA THR A 328 -0.42 8.48 -9.32
C THR A 328 0.35 9.80 -9.22
N GLY A 329 -0.01 10.78 -10.04
CA GLY A 329 0.64 12.08 -10.08
C GLY A 329 0.51 12.92 -8.82
N ASP A 330 -0.55 12.72 -8.06
CA ASP A 330 -0.88 13.47 -6.84
C ASP A 330 -0.94 12.59 -5.58
N GLY A 331 -0.48 11.32 -5.67
CA GLY A 331 -0.46 10.38 -4.55
C GLY A 331 -1.83 9.78 -4.20
N ARG A 332 -2.93 10.23 -4.81
CA ARG A 332 -4.29 9.76 -4.50
C ARG A 332 -4.71 8.62 -5.43
N PRO A 333 -5.47 7.63 -4.93
CA PRO A 333 -6.00 6.58 -5.78
C PRO A 333 -7.02 7.12 -6.78
N ILE A 334 -7.19 6.40 -7.89
CA ILE A 334 -8.27 6.62 -8.86
C ILE A 334 -9.32 5.55 -8.58
N VAL A 335 -10.51 5.98 -8.12
CA VAL A 335 -11.66 5.13 -7.82
C VAL A 335 -12.89 5.76 -8.46
N ALA A 336 -13.17 5.38 -9.70
CA ALA A 336 -14.19 6.06 -10.49
C ALA A 336 -14.77 5.18 -11.61
N ARG A 337 -15.99 5.49 -12.03
CA ARG A 337 -16.53 5.02 -13.28
C ARG A 337 -15.86 5.78 -14.44
N VAL A 338 -15.21 5.06 -15.33
CA VAL A 338 -14.44 5.62 -16.45
C VAL A 338 -15.08 5.35 -17.81
N GLY A 339 -16.16 4.60 -17.84
CA GLY A 339 -16.94 4.26 -19.02
C GLY A 339 -18.22 3.54 -18.63
N ASP A 340 -19.11 3.32 -19.61
CA ASP A 340 -20.31 2.52 -19.38
C ASP A 340 -19.92 1.06 -19.11
N GLY A 341 -20.39 0.50 -17.99
CA GLY A 341 -20.01 -0.83 -17.53
C GLY A 341 -18.54 -0.95 -17.07
N LEU A 342 -17.83 0.16 -16.77
CA LEU A 342 -16.39 0.13 -16.46
C LEU A 342 -16.01 1.04 -15.29
N VAL A 343 -15.46 0.44 -14.24
CA VAL A 343 -14.96 1.11 -13.04
C VAL A 343 -13.47 0.83 -12.88
N VAL A 344 -12.71 1.80 -12.39
CA VAL A 344 -11.30 1.67 -12.03
C VAL A 344 -11.14 1.85 -10.52
N ALA A 345 -10.29 1.02 -9.91
CA ALA A 345 -9.83 1.14 -8.52
C ALA A 345 -8.33 0.82 -8.48
N ALA A 346 -7.48 1.83 -8.66
CA ALA A 346 -6.03 1.64 -8.76
C ALA A 346 -5.27 2.93 -8.37
N GLY A 347 -3.93 2.85 -8.30
CA GLY A 347 -3.12 4.03 -8.05
C GLY A 347 -2.94 4.38 -6.57
N HIS A 348 -3.09 3.42 -5.66
CA HIS A 348 -3.05 3.63 -4.21
C HIS A 348 -1.64 3.87 -3.63
N GLY A 349 -0.60 3.88 -4.46
CA GLY A 349 0.78 4.06 -3.99
C GLY A 349 1.19 3.05 -2.92
N SER A 350 1.72 3.53 -1.80
CA SER A 350 2.05 2.74 -0.61
C SER A 350 0.82 2.43 0.27
N GLN A 351 -0.31 3.11 0.04
CA GLN A 351 -1.48 3.10 0.92
C GLN A 351 -2.56 2.06 0.54
N GLY A 352 -2.23 1.09 -0.34
CA GLY A 352 -3.22 0.10 -0.78
C GLY A 352 -3.88 -0.69 0.35
N VAL A 353 -3.11 -1.15 1.33
CA VAL A 353 -3.64 -1.85 2.52
C VAL A 353 -4.39 -0.87 3.42
N VAL A 354 -3.88 0.35 3.57
CA VAL A 354 -4.49 1.41 4.40
C VAL A 354 -5.89 1.80 3.91
N LEU A 355 -6.09 1.83 2.58
CA LEU A 355 -7.29 2.38 1.95
C LEU A 355 -8.21 1.32 1.30
N GLY A 356 -7.82 0.03 1.36
CA GLY A 356 -8.47 -1.03 0.58
C GLY A 356 -9.94 -1.23 0.92
N GLY A 357 -10.30 -1.26 2.20
CA GLY A 357 -11.68 -1.44 2.65
C GLY A 357 -12.59 -0.29 2.20
N GLY A 358 -12.16 0.96 2.42
CA GLY A 358 -12.89 2.14 1.98
C GLY A 358 -13.01 2.22 0.45
N THR A 359 -11.98 1.77 -0.27
CA THR A 359 -12.05 1.63 -1.73
C THR A 359 -13.13 0.64 -2.15
N GLY A 360 -13.22 -0.52 -1.48
CA GLY A 360 -14.28 -1.50 -1.73
C GLY A 360 -15.67 -0.89 -1.53
N ARG A 361 -15.87 -0.17 -0.41
CA ARG A 361 -17.12 0.54 -0.11
C ARG A 361 -17.51 1.54 -1.20
N LEU A 362 -16.53 2.34 -1.67
CA LEU A 362 -16.78 3.33 -2.71
C LEU A 362 -17.11 2.66 -4.05
N VAL A 363 -16.37 1.60 -4.45
CA VAL A 363 -16.66 0.83 -5.67
C VAL A 363 -18.03 0.18 -5.60
N GLY A 364 -18.40 -0.40 -4.46
CA GLY A 364 -19.72 -0.96 -4.24
C GLY A 364 -20.84 0.06 -4.45
N ALA A 365 -20.69 1.27 -3.93
CA ALA A 365 -21.65 2.35 -4.14
C ALA A 365 -21.71 2.79 -5.62
N ILE A 366 -20.56 2.94 -6.29
CA ILE A 366 -20.49 3.32 -7.72
C ILE A 366 -21.18 2.29 -8.61
N VAL A 367 -20.99 1.00 -8.36
CA VAL A 367 -21.57 -0.08 -9.18
C VAL A 367 -23.07 -0.19 -8.92
N ALA A 368 -23.50 -0.14 -7.66
CA ALA A 368 -24.91 -0.21 -7.29
C ALA A 368 -25.72 1.07 -7.64
N GLY A 369 -25.05 2.19 -7.89
CA GLY A 369 -25.70 3.48 -8.06
C GLY A 369 -26.21 4.08 -6.75
N ASP A 370 -25.64 3.67 -5.63
CA ASP A 370 -25.98 4.15 -4.29
C ASP A 370 -25.22 5.47 -3.96
N PRO A 371 -25.69 6.23 -2.96
CA PRO A 371 -24.92 7.34 -2.41
C PRO A 371 -23.54 6.87 -1.92
N PRO A 372 -22.45 7.57 -2.27
CA PRO A 372 -21.11 7.22 -1.81
C PRO A 372 -20.98 7.39 -0.29
N PRO A 373 -20.15 6.56 0.39
CA PRO A 373 -19.97 6.62 1.83
C PRO A 373 -19.23 7.89 2.31
N PHE A 374 -18.50 8.55 1.40
CA PHE A 374 -17.77 9.80 1.60
C PHE A 374 -17.63 10.52 0.25
N ASP A 375 -17.08 11.76 0.24
CA ASP A 375 -16.89 12.53 -0.99
C ASP A 375 -16.02 11.79 -2.02
N PRO A 376 -16.54 11.36 -3.18
CA PRO A 376 -15.80 10.65 -4.21
C PRO A 376 -14.99 11.57 -5.13
N ALA A 377 -15.22 12.89 -5.10
CA ALA A 377 -14.64 13.84 -6.05
C ALA A 377 -13.10 13.83 -6.08
N PRO A 378 -12.38 13.67 -4.95
CA PRO A 378 -10.93 13.59 -4.93
C PRO A 378 -10.34 12.35 -5.61
N PHE A 379 -11.15 11.33 -5.88
CA PHE A 379 -10.74 10.03 -6.41
C PHE A 379 -11.13 9.82 -7.88
N GLY A 380 -11.65 10.85 -8.53
CA GLY A 380 -11.99 10.83 -9.94
C GLY A 380 -10.77 10.67 -10.86
N LEU A 381 -10.99 10.25 -12.11
CA LEU A 381 -9.97 10.29 -13.16
C LEU A 381 -9.69 11.77 -13.51
N ARG A 382 -8.43 12.19 -13.46
CA ARG A 382 -7.96 13.57 -13.65
C ARG A 382 -6.67 13.62 -14.46
#